data_f17e4d4a16bd66de16335c8e3b928203
#
_entry.id   f17e4d4a16bd66de16335c8e3b928203
#
_cell.length_a   1.000
_cell.length_b   1.000
_cell.length_c   1.000
_cell.angle_alpha   90.00
_cell.angle_beta   90.00
_cell.angle_gamma   90.00
#
_symmetry.space_group_name_H-M   'P 1'
#
loop_
_entity.id
_entity.type
_entity.pdbx_description
1 polymer ?
#
loop_
_entity_poly.entity_id
_entity_poly.type
_entity_poly.pdbx_seq_one_letter_code
_entity_poly.pdbx_strand_id
1 'polypeptide(L)'
;KRNFSATLGEGWNRYSNDHFGRVTWVKKPVDDFMPNHEYYNNNAKKTDYNAYLKATYEFVKGLSAFADLQYRYVNVRMVGPADATSAKRSFSYDLNETFNFFNPKFGLNYELSPLHRLYASYAIAHREPVRNNYEHNMDAELEKPRAERLNDLEVGYEFTAKNFTAGLNLYHMNYKDQLVPTGEV
;
A
#
# COMPACT_ATOMS: atom_id res chain seq x y z
N LYS A 1 -24.24 -29.06 -6.13
CA LYS A 1 -23.04 -28.27 -5.75
C LYS A 1 -22.87 -27.15 -6.78
N ARG A 2 -22.72 -25.90 -6.34
CA ARG A 2 -22.40 -24.81 -7.28
C ARG A 2 -20.91 -24.87 -7.57
N ASN A 3 -20.55 -25.05 -8.84
CA ASN A 3 -19.15 -25.08 -9.26
C ASN A 3 -18.56 -23.67 -9.46
N PHE A 4 -19.38 -22.64 -9.32
CA PHE A 4 -19.01 -21.24 -9.51
C PHE A 4 -19.49 -20.38 -8.34
N SER A 5 -18.63 -19.49 -7.88
CA SER A 5 -18.95 -18.39 -6.96
C SER A 5 -18.31 -17.11 -7.44
N ALA A 6 -19.01 -15.99 -7.25
CA ALA A 6 -18.48 -14.67 -7.52
C ALA A 6 -18.91 -13.69 -6.43
N THR A 7 -18.03 -12.74 -6.14
CA THR A 7 -18.26 -11.64 -5.19
C THR A 7 -17.79 -10.34 -5.83
N LEU A 8 -18.70 -9.37 -5.89
CA LEU A 8 -18.40 -8.00 -6.27
C LEU A 8 -18.44 -7.13 -5.02
N GLY A 9 -17.49 -6.25 -4.86
CA GLY A 9 -17.47 -5.31 -3.75
C GLY A 9 -16.77 -4.01 -4.13
N GLU A 10 -17.04 -2.98 -3.33
CA GLU A 10 -16.43 -1.67 -3.46
C GLU A 10 -16.19 -1.04 -2.10
N GLY A 11 -15.27 -0.09 -2.05
CA GLY A 11 -14.99 0.71 -0.88
C GLY A 11 -14.56 2.11 -1.27
N TRP A 12 -15.01 3.09 -0.50
CA TRP A 12 -14.61 4.48 -0.66
C TRP A 12 -14.23 5.09 0.68
N ASN A 13 -13.17 5.89 0.66
CA ASN A 13 -12.70 6.56 1.85
C ASN A 13 -12.14 7.92 1.45
N ARG A 14 -12.35 8.92 2.31
CA ARG A 14 -11.78 10.25 2.17
C ARG A 14 -11.21 10.68 3.51
N TYR A 15 -9.94 11.02 3.49
CA TYR A 15 -9.20 11.56 4.61
C TYR A 15 -8.88 13.03 4.37
N SER A 16 -9.01 13.88 5.39
CA SER A 16 -8.58 15.27 5.37
C SER A 16 -8.02 15.63 6.73
N ASN A 17 -6.81 16.18 6.77
CA ASN A 17 -6.14 16.53 8.00
C ASN A 17 -5.26 17.75 7.82
N ASP A 18 -5.19 18.57 8.88
CA ASP A 18 -4.24 19.65 9.01
C ASP A 18 -3.07 19.18 9.89
N HIS A 19 -1.87 19.37 9.38
CA HIS A 19 -0.63 19.12 10.09
C HIS A 19 0.01 20.43 10.45
N PHE A 20 0.17 20.71 11.74
CA PHE A 20 0.75 21.94 12.22
C PHE A 20 1.64 21.71 13.45
N GLY A 21 2.61 22.58 13.62
CA GLY A 21 3.44 22.64 14.81
C GLY A 21 3.32 24.01 15.47
N ARG A 22 3.20 24.00 16.80
CA ARG A 22 3.14 25.21 17.63
C ARG A 22 4.15 25.13 18.75
N VAL A 23 4.84 26.24 19.00
CA VAL A 23 5.66 26.39 20.20
C VAL A 23 4.78 26.91 21.33
N THR A 24 4.47 26.06 22.29
CA THR A 24 3.59 26.43 23.43
C THR A 24 4.37 26.97 24.62
N TRP A 25 5.63 26.59 24.74
CA TRP A 25 6.50 26.97 25.86
C TRP A 25 7.97 26.92 25.47
N VAL A 26 8.77 27.84 26.03
CA VAL A 26 10.23 27.87 25.93
C VAL A 26 10.87 28.00 27.31
N LYS A 27 11.96 27.28 27.53
CA LYS A 27 12.68 27.30 28.81
C LYS A 27 13.34 28.65 29.08
N LYS A 28 13.84 29.33 28.04
CA LYS A 28 14.43 30.65 28.12
C LYS A 28 13.62 31.57 27.21
N PRO A 29 13.04 32.67 27.74
CA PRO A 29 12.39 33.67 26.91
C PRO A 29 13.40 34.22 25.89
N VAL A 30 12.94 34.32 24.63
CA VAL A 30 13.62 35.04 23.55
C VAL A 30 12.77 36.25 23.20
N ASP A 31 13.43 37.34 22.83
CA ASP A 31 12.71 38.51 22.30
C ASP A 31 11.87 38.08 21.10
N ASP A 32 10.66 38.57 20.96
CA ASP A 32 9.68 38.24 19.92
C ASP A 32 9.07 36.84 20.00
N PHE A 33 9.23 36.10 21.12
CA PHE A 33 8.51 34.85 21.27
C PHE A 33 6.99 35.06 21.34
N MET A 34 6.28 34.50 20.36
CA MET A 34 4.80 34.47 20.35
C MET A 34 4.30 33.07 20.73
N PRO A 35 3.68 32.92 21.92
CA PRO A 35 3.09 31.65 22.33
C PRO A 35 2.02 31.18 21.32
N ASN A 36 2.01 29.88 21.03
CA ASN A 36 1.09 29.24 20.08
C ASN A 36 1.25 29.69 18.63
N HIS A 37 2.34 30.39 18.27
CA HIS A 37 2.63 30.65 16.87
C HIS A 37 2.86 29.34 16.12
N GLU A 38 2.19 29.17 14.98
CA GLU A 38 2.39 28.03 14.10
C GLU A 38 3.65 28.25 13.25
N TYR A 39 4.64 27.40 13.41
CA TYR A 39 5.86 27.45 12.61
C TYR A 39 5.75 26.63 11.31
N TYR A 40 4.77 25.74 11.22
CA TYR A 40 4.28 25.17 9.97
C TYR A 40 2.79 24.83 10.08
N ASN A 41 2.10 24.83 8.94
CA ASN A 41 0.72 24.39 8.83
C ASN A 41 0.44 23.96 7.38
N ASN A 42 0.17 22.66 7.18
CA ASN A 42 -0.17 22.15 5.88
C ASN A 42 -1.41 21.26 5.94
N ASN A 43 -2.16 21.24 4.84
CA ASN A 43 -3.34 20.40 4.69
C ASN A 43 -3.03 19.21 3.79
N ALA A 44 -3.43 18.01 4.22
CA ALA A 44 -3.38 16.81 3.43
C ALA A 44 -4.79 16.24 3.23
N LYS A 45 -5.10 15.91 1.98
CA LYS A 45 -6.33 15.22 1.58
C LYS A 45 -5.97 13.97 0.80
N LYS A 46 -6.63 12.88 1.13
CA LYS A 46 -6.51 11.63 0.37
C LYS A 46 -7.92 11.11 0.08
N THR A 47 -8.17 10.80 -1.17
CA THR A 47 -9.37 10.09 -1.61
C THR A 47 -8.92 8.72 -2.14
N ASP A 48 -9.55 7.66 -1.66
CA ASP A 48 -9.28 6.28 -2.02
C ASP A 48 -10.60 5.61 -2.40
N TYR A 49 -10.67 5.07 -3.59
CA TYR A 49 -11.79 4.28 -4.08
C TYR A 49 -11.24 2.97 -4.60
N ASN A 50 -11.88 1.86 -4.25
CA ASN A 50 -11.56 0.56 -4.80
C ASN A 50 -12.84 -0.20 -5.18
N ALA A 51 -12.74 -0.97 -6.26
CA ALA A 51 -13.75 -1.94 -6.66
C ALA A 51 -13.06 -3.25 -6.97
N TYR A 52 -13.67 -4.37 -6.61
CA TYR A 52 -13.10 -5.69 -6.86
C TYR A 52 -14.16 -6.71 -7.29
N LEU A 53 -13.72 -7.65 -8.11
CA LEU A 53 -14.47 -8.83 -8.51
C LEU A 53 -13.62 -10.06 -8.20
N LYS A 54 -14.13 -10.91 -7.31
CA LYS A 54 -13.56 -12.24 -7.03
C LYS A 54 -14.43 -13.30 -7.66
N ALA A 55 -13.83 -14.25 -8.34
CA ALA A 55 -14.52 -15.39 -8.91
C ALA A 55 -13.73 -16.67 -8.63
N THR A 56 -14.42 -17.75 -8.33
CA THR A 56 -13.85 -19.09 -8.18
C THR A 56 -14.67 -20.06 -8.99
N TYR A 57 -14.00 -20.94 -9.73
CA TYR A 57 -14.61 -21.98 -10.52
C TYR A 57 -13.94 -23.34 -10.29
N GLU A 58 -14.73 -24.34 -9.95
CA GLU A 58 -14.31 -25.74 -9.84
C GLU A 58 -14.55 -26.45 -11.18
N PHE A 59 -13.47 -26.73 -11.91
CA PHE A 59 -13.52 -27.36 -13.24
C PHE A 59 -13.93 -28.83 -13.16
N VAL A 60 -13.26 -29.54 -12.25
CA VAL A 60 -13.56 -30.93 -11.90
C VAL A 60 -13.37 -31.04 -10.38
N LYS A 61 -13.89 -32.10 -9.78
CA LYS A 61 -13.77 -32.33 -8.35
C LYS A 61 -12.32 -32.23 -7.90
N GLY A 62 -12.06 -31.32 -6.99
CA GLY A 62 -10.74 -31.07 -6.42
C GLY A 62 -9.84 -30.11 -7.20
N LEU A 63 -10.17 -29.72 -8.45
CA LEU A 63 -9.41 -28.73 -9.21
C LEU A 63 -10.23 -27.45 -9.40
N SER A 64 -9.78 -26.37 -8.79
CA SER A 64 -10.40 -25.05 -8.91
C SER A 64 -9.41 -23.97 -9.32
N ALA A 65 -9.90 -22.95 -10.00
CA ALA A 65 -9.19 -21.70 -10.22
C ALA A 65 -9.93 -20.54 -9.56
N PHE A 66 -9.18 -19.50 -9.22
CA PHE A 66 -9.76 -18.23 -8.82
C PHE A 66 -9.13 -17.07 -9.59
N ALA A 67 -9.91 -16.02 -9.72
CA ALA A 67 -9.46 -14.70 -10.15
C ALA A 67 -9.95 -13.66 -9.15
N ASP A 68 -9.09 -12.73 -8.79
CA ASP A 68 -9.40 -11.55 -7.98
C ASP A 68 -8.89 -10.33 -8.76
N LEU A 69 -9.82 -9.52 -9.26
CA LEU A 69 -9.53 -8.34 -10.05
C LEU A 69 -9.88 -7.12 -9.24
N GLN A 70 -8.90 -6.32 -8.89
CA GLN A 70 -9.11 -5.08 -8.15
C GLN A 70 -8.68 -3.88 -8.99
N TYR A 71 -9.54 -2.88 -9.06
CA TYR A 71 -9.19 -1.53 -9.49
C TYR A 71 -9.20 -0.61 -8.28
N ARG A 72 -8.15 0.22 -8.15
CA ARG A 72 -8.02 1.19 -7.07
C ARG A 72 -7.61 2.55 -7.63
N TYR A 73 -8.40 3.55 -7.31
CA TYR A 73 -8.12 4.97 -7.58
C TYR A 73 -7.67 5.64 -6.28
N VAL A 74 -6.54 6.35 -6.33
CA VAL A 74 -6.04 7.13 -5.20
C VAL A 74 -5.69 8.53 -5.68
N ASN A 75 -6.23 9.55 -5.01
CA ASN A 75 -5.78 10.93 -5.18
C ASN A 75 -5.20 11.42 -3.85
N VAL A 76 -4.00 11.97 -3.90
CA VAL A 76 -3.29 12.57 -2.75
C VAL A 76 -3.01 14.02 -3.06
N ARG A 77 -3.48 14.92 -2.20
CA ARG A 77 -3.21 16.36 -2.30
C ARG A 77 -2.61 16.84 -0.99
N MET A 78 -1.48 17.55 -1.07
CA MET A 78 -0.84 18.20 0.07
C MET A 78 -0.47 19.63 -0.32
N VAL A 79 -0.80 20.59 0.56
CA VAL A 79 -0.57 22.03 0.31
C VAL A 79 -0.17 22.71 1.60
N GLY A 80 0.81 23.59 1.54
CA GLY A 80 1.28 24.42 2.65
C GLY A 80 2.69 24.09 3.12
N PRO A 81 3.24 24.89 4.05
CA PRO A 81 4.59 24.71 4.56
C PRO A 81 4.80 23.35 5.22
N ALA A 82 5.91 22.69 4.90
CA ALA A 82 6.35 21.46 5.57
C ALA A 82 7.01 21.77 6.92
N ASP A 83 7.10 20.76 7.78
CA ASP A 83 7.88 20.85 9.02
C ASP A 83 9.38 20.92 8.69
N ALA A 84 9.98 22.09 8.92
CA ALA A 84 11.39 22.32 8.68
C ALA A 84 12.28 21.92 9.87
N THR A 85 11.71 21.40 10.96
CA THR A 85 12.50 21.08 12.18
C THR A 85 13.39 19.85 11.99
N SER A 86 13.01 18.94 11.11
CA SER A 86 13.76 17.72 10.75
C SER A 86 14.29 17.73 9.31
N ALA A 87 13.89 18.69 8.49
CA ALA A 87 14.34 18.83 7.11
C ALA A 87 15.65 19.62 7.03
N LYS A 88 16.49 19.33 6.04
CA LYS A 88 17.72 20.08 5.76
C LYS A 88 17.44 21.51 5.28
N ARG A 89 16.22 21.74 4.76
CA ARG A 89 15.74 23.04 4.31
C ARG A 89 14.22 23.16 4.36
N SER A 90 13.76 24.40 4.43
CA SER A 90 12.32 24.70 4.36
C SER A 90 11.82 24.50 2.94
N PHE A 91 10.67 23.82 2.79
CA PHE A 91 9.91 23.70 1.53
C PHE A 91 8.41 23.76 1.81
N SER A 92 7.64 23.94 0.77
CA SER A 92 6.19 23.93 0.85
C SER A 92 5.62 22.86 -0.08
N TYR A 93 4.61 22.15 0.39
CA TYR A 93 3.88 21.23 -0.47
C TYR A 93 3.01 22.01 -1.46
N ASP A 94 3.07 21.61 -2.71
CA ASP A 94 2.09 21.89 -3.74
C ASP A 94 1.95 20.61 -4.58
N LEU A 95 1.36 19.59 -3.97
CA LEU A 95 1.28 18.25 -4.51
C LEU A 95 -0.17 17.88 -4.78
N ASN A 96 -0.43 17.39 -5.99
CA ASN A 96 -1.70 16.78 -6.36
C ASN A 96 -1.44 15.60 -7.31
N GLU A 97 -1.36 14.40 -6.75
CA GLU A 97 -1.01 13.19 -7.48
C GLU A 97 -2.21 12.24 -7.54
N THR A 98 -2.38 11.61 -8.69
CA THR A 98 -3.46 10.65 -8.93
C THR A 98 -2.88 9.35 -9.44
N PHE A 99 -3.29 8.25 -8.81
CA PHE A 99 -2.87 6.90 -9.14
C PHE A 99 -4.09 6.07 -9.52
N ASN A 100 -3.92 5.27 -10.58
CA ASN A 100 -4.89 4.29 -11.01
C ASN A 100 -4.19 2.93 -11.04
N PHE A 101 -4.59 2.03 -10.16
CA PHE A 101 -3.97 0.73 -10.00
C PHE A 101 -4.92 -0.36 -10.45
N PHE A 102 -4.40 -1.31 -11.22
CA PHE A 102 -5.04 -2.57 -11.48
C PHE A 102 -4.21 -3.68 -10.82
N ASN A 103 -4.82 -4.36 -9.85
CA ASN A 103 -4.18 -5.35 -9.00
C ASN A 103 -4.86 -6.72 -9.22
N PRO A 104 -4.52 -7.44 -10.28
CA PRO A 104 -5.05 -8.77 -10.52
C PRO A 104 -4.32 -9.82 -9.68
N LYS A 105 -5.07 -10.83 -9.22
CA LYS A 105 -4.54 -12.07 -8.67
C LYS A 105 -5.27 -13.26 -9.28
N PHE A 106 -4.50 -14.26 -9.70
CA PHE A 106 -5.02 -15.52 -10.24
C PHE A 106 -4.38 -16.69 -9.51
N GLY A 107 -5.09 -17.78 -9.39
CA GLY A 107 -4.50 -18.97 -8.83
C GLY A 107 -5.28 -20.24 -9.14
N LEU A 108 -4.57 -21.34 -8.93
CA LEU A 108 -5.09 -22.70 -9.05
C LEU A 108 -4.96 -23.37 -7.69
N ASN A 109 -5.92 -24.20 -7.36
CA ASN A 109 -5.91 -25.05 -6.21
C ASN A 109 -6.30 -26.47 -6.61
N TYR A 110 -5.50 -27.45 -6.24
CA TYR A 110 -5.71 -28.84 -6.60
C TYR A 110 -5.66 -29.75 -5.37
N GLU A 111 -6.80 -30.29 -4.97
CA GLU A 111 -6.95 -31.31 -3.95
C GLU A 111 -6.71 -32.68 -4.57
N LEU A 112 -5.47 -33.14 -4.56
CA LEU A 112 -5.04 -34.46 -5.06
C LEU A 112 -5.76 -35.59 -4.32
N SER A 113 -5.98 -35.41 -3.02
CA SER A 113 -6.72 -36.32 -2.13
C SER A 113 -7.19 -35.54 -0.90
N PRO A 114 -7.99 -36.15 0.00
CA PRO A 114 -8.35 -35.49 1.27
C PRO A 114 -7.16 -35.11 2.15
N LEU A 115 -5.97 -35.67 1.89
CA LEU A 115 -4.76 -35.41 2.66
C LEU A 115 -3.78 -34.46 1.97
N HIS A 116 -3.87 -34.26 0.65
CA HIS A 116 -2.86 -33.58 -0.15
C HIS A 116 -3.48 -32.46 -0.99
N ARG A 117 -2.98 -31.24 -0.83
CA ARG A 117 -3.36 -30.07 -1.60
C ARG A 117 -2.14 -29.39 -2.20
N LEU A 118 -2.24 -29.03 -3.47
CA LEU A 118 -1.31 -28.15 -4.19
C LEU A 118 -2.00 -26.85 -4.50
N TYR A 119 -1.25 -25.75 -4.49
CA TYR A 119 -1.73 -24.46 -4.97
C TYR A 119 -0.64 -23.67 -5.66
N ALA A 120 -1.03 -22.81 -6.57
CA ALA A 120 -0.17 -21.81 -7.18
C ALA A 120 -0.95 -20.54 -7.40
N SER A 121 -0.31 -19.38 -7.19
CA SER A 121 -0.92 -18.08 -7.46
C SER A 121 0.10 -17.09 -8.00
N TYR A 122 -0.41 -16.15 -8.80
CA TYR A 122 0.34 -14.99 -9.28
C TYR A 122 -0.47 -13.73 -9.03
N ALA A 123 0.18 -12.71 -8.46
CA ALA A 123 -0.44 -11.44 -8.14
C ALA A 123 0.42 -10.26 -8.62
N ILE A 124 -0.27 -9.17 -9.00
CA ILE A 124 0.33 -7.85 -9.17
C ILE A 124 -0.31 -6.93 -8.13
N ALA A 125 0.52 -6.21 -7.40
CA ALA A 125 0.08 -5.22 -6.42
C ALA A 125 0.81 -3.90 -6.63
N HIS A 126 0.13 -2.79 -6.33
CA HIS A 126 0.72 -1.45 -6.39
C HIS A 126 0.52 -0.72 -5.08
N ARG A 127 1.46 0.16 -4.76
CA ARG A 127 1.39 1.04 -3.60
C ARG A 127 1.82 2.45 -4.00
N GLU A 128 1.01 3.44 -3.67
CA GLU A 128 1.35 4.84 -3.81
C GLU A 128 2.43 5.27 -2.81
N PRO A 129 3.27 6.26 -3.14
CA PRO A 129 4.19 6.87 -2.20
C PRO A 129 3.45 7.48 -1.01
N VAL A 130 4.04 7.37 0.18
CA VAL A 130 3.54 8.00 1.40
C VAL A 130 4.16 9.39 1.59
N ARG A 131 3.63 10.19 2.52
CA ARG A 131 4.11 11.54 2.84
C ARG A 131 5.63 11.61 2.96
N ASN A 132 6.24 10.76 3.78
CA ASN A 132 7.69 10.76 4.03
C ASN A 132 8.52 10.53 2.76
N ASN A 133 8.00 9.82 1.77
CA ASN A 133 8.70 9.65 0.50
C ASN A 133 8.78 10.97 -0.28
N TYR A 134 7.69 11.74 -0.27
CA TYR A 134 7.69 13.08 -0.88
C TYR A 134 8.58 14.05 -0.13
N GLU A 135 8.52 14.06 1.21
CA GLU A 135 9.34 14.91 2.06
C GLU A 135 10.83 14.67 1.79
N HIS A 136 11.25 13.42 1.82
CA HIS A 136 12.63 13.05 1.56
C HIS A 136 13.11 13.52 0.18
N ASN A 137 12.32 13.27 -0.86
CA ASN A 137 12.70 13.64 -2.22
C ASN A 137 12.70 15.16 -2.44
N MET A 138 11.78 15.89 -1.83
CA MET A 138 11.75 17.36 -1.89
C MET A 138 12.93 17.99 -1.12
N ASP A 139 13.26 17.47 0.05
CA ASP A 139 14.40 17.92 0.85
C ASP A 139 15.74 17.65 0.15
N ALA A 140 15.86 16.52 -0.53
CA ALA A 140 17.07 16.13 -1.26
C ALA A 140 17.09 16.61 -2.72
N GLU A 141 16.10 17.36 -3.20
CA GLU A 141 15.93 17.80 -4.62
C GLU A 141 15.91 16.65 -5.63
N LEU A 142 15.39 15.52 -5.23
CA LEU A 142 15.26 14.34 -6.08
C LEU A 142 13.99 14.39 -6.93
N GLU A 143 13.92 13.51 -7.93
CA GLU A 143 12.71 13.30 -8.70
C GLU A 143 11.55 12.85 -7.80
N LYS A 144 10.31 13.13 -8.22
CA LYS A 144 9.11 12.66 -7.50
C LYS A 144 9.14 11.15 -7.35
N PRO A 145 8.77 10.63 -6.16
CA PRO A 145 8.71 9.19 -5.94
C PRO A 145 7.63 8.56 -6.82
N ARG A 146 7.93 7.39 -7.37
CA ARG A 146 7.00 6.61 -8.18
C ARG A 146 6.22 5.62 -7.33
N ALA A 147 5.07 5.18 -7.85
CA ALA A 147 4.34 4.10 -7.22
C ALA A 147 5.10 2.78 -7.34
N GLU A 148 5.22 2.07 -6.22
CA GLU A 148 5.82 0.75 -6.15
C GLU A 148 4.92 -0.29 -6.81
N ARG A 149 5.52 -1.23 -7.52
CA ARG A 149 4.86 -2.41 -8.08
C ARG A 149 5.53 -3.69 -7.57
N LEU A 150 4.72 -4.61 -7.10
CA LEU A 150 5.10 -5.98 -6.74
C LEU A 150 4.52 -6.95 -7.77
N ASN A 151 5.36 -7.89 -8.23
CA ASN A 151 4.93 -9.12 -8.88
C ASN A 151 5.26 -10.26 -7.92
N ASP A 152 4.27 -11.07 -7.58
CA ASP A 152 4.38 -12.13 -6.58
C ASP A 152 3.90 -13.45 -7.18
N LEU A 153 4.79 -14.44 -7.20
CA LEU A 153 4.49 -15.83 -7.60
C LEU A 153 4.63 -16.70 -6.37
N GLU A 154 3.58 -17.44 -6.05
CA GLU A 154 3.57 -18.40 -4.95
C GLU A 154 3.21 -19.80 -5.45
N VAL A 155 3.89 -20.81 -4.91
CA VAL A 155 3.56 -22.23 -5.12
C VAL A 155 3.64 -22.93 -3.77
N GLY A 156 2.61 -23.67 -3.42
CA GLY A 156 2.56 -24.36 -2.15
C GLY A 156 2.00 -25.77 -2.22
N TYR A 157 2.40 -26.54 -1.22
CA TYR A 157 1.92 -27.88 -0.96
C TYR A 157 1.50 -28.00 0.50
N GLU A 158 0.38 -28.62 0.76
CA GLU A 158 -0.14 -28.89 2.10
C GLU A 158 -0.47 -30.37 2.24
N PHE A 159 -0.04 -30.95 3.34
CA PHE A 159 -0.40 -32.28 3.80
C PHE A 159 -1.18 -32.16 5.10
N THR A 160 -2.39 -32.74 5.16
CA THR A 160 -3.25 -32.71 6.35
C THR A 160 -3.69 -34.11 6.70
N ALA A 161 -3.15 -34.67 7.79
CA ALA A 161 -3.60 -35.89 8.41
C ALA A 161 -4.50 -35.60 9.63
N LYS A 162 -5.06 -36.64 10.24
CA LYS A 162 -6.01 -36.52 11.35
C LYS A 162 -5.48 -35.64 12.50
N ASN A 163 -4.18 -35.76 12.84
CA ASN A 163 -3.56 -35.10 14.01
C ASN A 163 -2.32 -34.26 13.62
N PHE A 164 -2.06 -34.05 12.33
CA PHE A 164 -0.87 -33.38 11.87
C PHE A 164 -1.12 -32.67 10.55
N THR A 165 -0.67 -31.42 10.45
CA THR A 165 -0.67 -30.65 9.20
C THR A 165 0.75 -30.13 8.97
N ALA A 166 1.25 -30.28 7.74
CA ALA A 166 2.51 -29.71 7.29
C ALA A 166 2.31 -28.98 5.96
N GLY A 167 3.01 -27.88 5.77
CA GLY A 167 2.97 -27.09 4.54
C GLY A 167 4.35 -26.63 4.13
N LEU A 168 4.55 -26.53 2.82
CA LEU A 168 5.69 -25.88 2.19
C LEU A 168 5.15 -24.83 1.23
N ASN A 169 5.65 -23.59 1.36
CA ASN A 169 5.34 -22.50 0.44
C ASN A 169 6.66 -21.94 -0.12
N LEU A 170 6.73 -21.83 -1.43
CA LEU A 170 7.79 -21.16 -2.16
C LEU A 170 7.20 -19.91 -2.80
N TYR A 171 7.91 -18.79 -2.68
CA TYR A 171 7.48 -17.52 -3.27
C TYR A 171 8.63 -16.82 -3.98
N HIS A 172 8.29 -16.07 -5.01
CA HIS A 172 9.20 -15.20 -5.73
C HIS A 172 8.55 -13.82 -5.88
N MET A 173 9.15 -12.85 -5.18
CA MET A 173 8.70 -11.45 -5.18
C MET A 173 9.67 -10.58 -5.97
N ASN A 174 9.15 -9.84 -6.95
CA ASN A 174 9.92 -8.88 -7.74
C ASN A 174 9.30 -7.49 -7.57
N TYR A 175 10.09 -6.58 -6.99
CA TYR A 175 9.69 -5.19 -6.78
C TYR A 175 10.27 -4.28 -7.85
N LYS A 176 9.46 -3.32 -8.28
CA LYS A 176 9.87 -2.22 -9.14
C LYS A 176 9.55 -0.90 -8.46
N ASP A 177 10.45 0.09 -8.59
CA ASP A 177 10.33 1.43 -8.00
C ASP A 177 10.14 1.39 -6.46
N GLN A 178 10.71 0.38 -5.78
CA GLN A 178 10.69 0.27 -4.33
C GLN A 178 11.56 1.35 -3.70
N LEU A 179 10.97 2.12 -2.78
CA LEU A 179 11.70 3.11 -1.99
C LEU A 179 12.33 2.43 -0.79
N VAL A 180 13.66 2.43 -0.77
CA VAL A 180 14.47 1.84 0.30
C VAL A 180 15.35 2.92 0.94
N PRO A 181 15.55 2.91 2.28
CA PRO A 181 16.51 3.80 2.92
C PRO A 181 17.93 3.53 2.40
N THR A 182 18.66 4.57 2.05
CA THR A 182 20.06 4.46 1.60
C THR A 182 21.03 4.24 2.76
N GLY A 183 20.59 4.47 4.01
CA GLY A 183 21.44 4.41 5.19
C GLY A 183 22.35 5.62 5.38
N GLU A 184 22.24 6.63 4.54
CA GLU A 184 22.89 7.92 4.76
C GLU A 184 22.14 8.70 5.84
N VAL A 185 22.83 9.06 6.90
CA VAL A 185 22.34 9.84 8.05
C VAL A 185 22.78 11.30 7.91
#